data_2791018c2ea1c27dc08c63e0fdd852a3
#
_entry.id   2791018c2ea1c27dc08c63e0fdd852a3
#
_cell.length_a   1.000
_cell.length_b   1.000
_cell.length_c   1.000
_cell.angle_alpha   90.00
_cell.angle_beta   90.00
_cell.angle_gamma   90.00
#
_symmetry.space_group_name_H-M   'P 1'
#
loop_
_entity.id
_entity.type
_entity.pdbx_description
1 polymer ?
#
loop_
_entity_poly.entity_id
_entity_poly.type
_entity_poly.pdbx_seq_one_letter_code
_entity_poly.pdbx_strand_id
1 'polypeptide(L)'
;MRTGNIDRKTNETDIRLSIDLDGSGKADVATGCGFLDHMLNLFARHGRFDLAVKCVGDTYVDYHHTVEDIGISLGKAFKEALGDKKGIVRYGDTTLPMDESLILSAVDISGRGGLYYSLEIPTERVGDFDTELVEEFWRAFACDAGITLHIRRLAGSNSHHIIEGSFKSVARSLRTAVSIDRKFADEIPSTKGLL
;
A
#
# COMPACT_ATOMS: atom_id res chain seq x y z
N MET A 1 5.65 0.85 19.48
CA MET A 1 4.63 1.06 18.41
C MET A 1 5.28 1.85 17.28
N ARG A 2 5.24 1.32 16.07
CA ARG A 2 5.79 1.96 14.88
C ARG A 2 4.64 2.63 14.13
N THR A 3 4.44 3.92 14.42
CA THR A 3 3.31 4.70 13.90
C THR A 3 3.79 5.85 13.01
N GLY A 4 3.01 6.17 11.98
CA GLY A 4 3.21 7.35 11.14
C GLY A 4 1.90 8.11 10.98
N ASN A 5 2.00 9.43 10.95
CA ASN A 5 0.84 10.32 10.88
C ASN A 5 1.10 11.43 9.88
N ILE A 6 0.18 11.62 8.95
CA ILE A 6 0.26 12.64 7.90
C ILE A 6 -1.01 13.46 7.88
N ASP A 7 -0.83 14.77 7.99
CA ASP A 7 -1.82 15.78 7.63
C ASP A 7 -1.33 16.46 6.34
N ARG A 8 -2.05 16.27 5.23
CA ARG A 8 -1.69 16.86 3.93
C ARG A 8 -2.88 17.60 3.34
N LYS A 9 -2.64 18.87 3.05
CA LYS A 9 -3.64 19.73 2.42
C LYS A 9 -3.07 20.38 1.17
N THR A 10 -3.81 20.26 0.07
CA THR A 10 -3.57 20.94 -1.21
C THR A 10 -4.78 21.75 -1.60
N ASN A 11 -4.84 22.25 -2.83
CA ASN A 11 -6.05 22.84 -3.37
C ASN A 11 -7.08 21.79 -3.81
N GLU A 12 -6.66 20.55 -3.95
CA GLU A 12 -7.44 19.42 -4.51
C GLU A 12 -7.92 18.46 -3.43
N THR A 13 -7.11 18.27 -2.37
CA THR A 13 -7.40 17.29 -1.31
C THR A 13 -7.07 17.82 0.09
N ASP A 14 -7.82 17.34 1.10
CA ASP A 14 -7.55 17.53 2.53
C ASP A 14 -7.54 16.15 3.17
N ILE A 15 -6.34 15.66 3.57
CA ILE A 15 -6.12 14.29 4.01
C ILE A 15 -5.55 14.26 5.42
N ARG A 16 -6.16 13.42 6.28
CA ARG A 16 -5.59 12.99 7.56
C ARG A 16 -5.44 11.49 7.53
N LEU A 17 -4.22 11.03 7.75
CA LEU A 17 -3.90 9.61 7.66
C LEU A 17 -2.98 9.20 8.82
N SER A 18 -3.28 8.05 9.42
CA SER A 18 -2.38 7.41 10.38
C SER A 18 -2.28 5.90 10.12
N ILE A 19 -1.09 5.35 10.34
CA ILE A 19 -0.83 3.91 10.25
C ILE A 19 -0.04 3.46 11.47
N ASP A 20 -0.39 2.27 12.02
CA ASP A 20 0.42 1.53 12.99
C ASP A 20 0.83 0.18 12.37
N LEU A 21 2.15 -0.01 12.18
CA LEU A 21 2.70 -1.24 11.59
C LEU A 21 2.63 -2.44 12.57
N ASP A 22 2.47 -2.19 13.86
CA ASP A 22 2.34 -3.19 14.92
C ASP A 22 0.86 -3.41 15.32
N GLY A 23 -0.08 -2.99 14.47
CA GLY A 23 -1.51 -3.03 14.70
C GLY A 23 -2.14 -4.41 14.66
N SER A 24 -3.46 -4.43 14.65
CA SER A 24 -4.31 -5.63 14.64
C SER A 24 -5.11 -5.84 13.36
N GLY A 25 -5.04 -4.89 12.44
CA GLY A 25 -5.80 -4.87 11.19
C GLY A 25 -7.14 -4.13 11.31
N LYS A 26 -7.23 -3.14 12.18
CA LYS A 26 -8.38 -2.23 12.29
C LYS A 26 -8.29 -1.16 11.22
N ALA A 27 -9.44 -0.78 10.66
CA ALA A 27 -9.51 0.28 9.67
C ALA A 27 -10.66 1.24 10.01
N ASP A 28 -10.38 2.55 9.83
CA ASP A 28 -11.37 3.64 9.84
C ASP A 28 -11.11 4.50 8.61
N VAL A 29 -11.75 4.14 7.49
CA VAL A 29 -11.46 4.72 6.17
C VAL A 29 -12.69 5.41 5.61
N ALA A 30 -12.50 6.66 5.16
CA ALA A 30 -13.50 7.45 4.45
C ALA A 30 -12.77 8.39 3.46
N THR A 31 -12.65 7.96 2.22
CA THR A 31 -11.92 8.69 1.16
C THR A 31 -12.83 9.47 0.23
N GLY A 32 -14.13 9.19 0.25
CA GLY A 32 -15.08 9.67 -0.74
C GLY A 32 -15.17 8.78 -2.00
N CYS A 33 -14.31 7.76 -2.11
CA CYS A 33 -14.32 6.76 -3.16
C CYS A 33 -14.57 5.37 -2.54
N GLY A 34 -15.79 4.82 -2.70
CA GLY A 34 -16.20 3.59 -2.01
C GLY A 34 -15.37 2.36 -2.38
N PHE A 35 -14.90 2.27 -3.63
CA PHE A 35 -14.03 1.17 -4.04
C PHE A 35 -12.64 1.26 -3.39
N LEU A 36 -12.06 2.46 -3.30
CA LEU A 36 -10.78 2.67 -2.61
C LEU A 36 -10.92 2.41 -1.11
N ASP A 37 -12.04 2.83 -0.48
CA ASP A 37 -12.32 2.52 0.92
C ASP A 37 -12.30 1.02 1.18
N HIS A 38 -12.92 0.24 0.29
CA HIS A 38 -12.91 -1.22 0.37
C HIS A 38 -11.48 -1.78 0.24
N MET A 39 -10.68 -1.31 -0.72
CA MET A 39 -9.30 -1.74 -0.93
C MET A 39 -8.40 -1.43 0.28
N LEU A 40 -8.53 -0.24 0.87
CA LEU A 40 -7.76 0.15 2.05
C LEU A 40 -8.16 -0.64 3.31
N ASN A 41 -9.44 -0.99 3.46
CA ASN A 41 -9.88 -1.90 4.51
C ASN A 41 -9.23 -3.29 4.38
N LEU A 42 -9.13 -3.82 3.14
CA LEU A 42 -8.43 -5.08 2.87
C LEU A 42 -6.93 -4.97 3.15
N PHE A 43 -6.30 -3.87 2.74
CA PHE A 43 -4.90 -3.59 3.02
C PHE A 43 -4.60 -3.63 4.52
N ALA A 44 -5.36 -2.88 5.32
CA ALA A 44 -5.24 -2.88 6.78
C ALA A 44 -5.41 -4.28 7.35
N ARG A 45 -6.49 -4.98 6.96
CA ARG A 45 -6.84 -6.31 7.50
C ARG A 45 -5.79 -7.37 7.21
N HIS A 46 -5.31 -7.43 5.96
CA HIS A 46 -4.35 -8.45 5.53
C HIS A 46 -2.92 -8.12 5.92
N GLY A 47 -2.56 -6.84 5.99
CA GLY A 47 -1.28 -6.35 6.53
C GLY A 47 -1.19 -6.44 8.05
N ARG A 48 -2.34 -6.55 8.75
CA ARG A 48 -2.43 -6.40 10.21
C ARG A 48 -1.99 -5.02 10.70
N PHE A 49 -2.08 -4.02 9.82
CA PHE A 49 -1.86 -2.63 10.15
C PHE A 49 -3.15 -2.03 10.73
N ASP A 50 -3.05 -1.15 11.74
CA ASP A 50 -4.18 -0.30 12.07
C ASP A 50 -4.08 0.96 11.21
N LEU A 51 -5.14 1.29 10.47
CA LEU A 51 -5.16 2.35 9.46
C LEU A 51 -6.37 3.26 9.64
N ALA A 52 -6.12 4.56 9.76
CA ALA A 52 -7.18 5.57 9.67
C ALA A 52 -6.90 6.51 8.51
N VAL A 53 -7.91 6.75 7.66
CA VAL A 53 -7.84 7.65 6.51
C VAL A 53 -9.11 8.46 6.43
N LYS A 54 -8.97 9.78 6.45
CA LYS A 54 -10.05 10.73 6.15
C LYS A 54 -9.57 11.63 5.03
N CYS A 55 -10.32 11.69 3.94
CA CYS A 55 -10.04 12.54 2.80
C CYS A 55 -11.29 13.28 2.35
N VAL A 56 -11.13 14.57 2.06
CA VAL A 56 -12.07 15.35 1.28
C VAL A 56 -11.34 15.81 0.03
N GLY A 57 -11.68 15.23 -1.11
CA GLY A 57 -11.09 15.53 -2.41
C GLY A 57 -12.10 16.16 -3.37
N ASP A 58 -11.60 16.62 -4.51
CA ASP A 58 -12.35 17.21 -5.61
C ASP A 58 -13.00 16.14 -6.52
N THR A 59 -13.65 15.16 -5.90
CA THR A 59 -14.25 13.97 -6.57
C THR A 59 -15.32 14.30 -7.62
N TYR A 60 -15.72 15.56 -7.73
CA TYR A 60 -16.58 16.06 -8.81
C TYR A 60 -15.84 16.17 -10.16
N VAL A 61 -14.50 16.19 -10.14
CA VAL A 61 -13.63 16.09 -11.33
C VAL A 61 -13.51 14.61 -11.73
N ASP A 62 -12.84 13.85 -10.91
CA ASP A 62 -12.70 12.39 -10.91
C ASP A 62 -12.05 11.94 -9.59
N TYR A 63 -11.59 10.68 -9.51
CA TYR A 63 -10.91 10.18 -8.31
C TYR A 63 -9.38 10.27 -8.38
N HIS A 64 -8.78 10.80 -9.45
CA HIS A 64 -7.32 10.76 -9.67
C HIS A 64 -6.56 11.42 -8.52
N HIS A 65 -6.83 12.71 -8.24
CA HIS A 65 -6.15 13.45 -7.19
C HIS A 65 -6.33 12.80 -5.81
N THR A 66 -7.55 12.31 -5.52
CA THR A 66 -7.84 11.62 -4.26
C THR A 66 -7.01 10.36 -4.10
N VAL A 67 -6.94 9.52 -5.13
CA VAL A 67 -6.25 8.21 -5.11
C VAL A 67 -4.74 8.41 -5.02
N GLU A 68 -4.17 9.28 -5.85
CA GLU A 68 -2.75 9.59 -5.86
C GLU A 68 -2.30 10.19 -4.53
N ASP A 69 -2.99 11.20 -4.03
CA ASP A 69 -2.65 11.91 -2.80
C ASP A 69 -2.77 11.02 -1.55
N ILE A 70 -3.70 10.07 -1.54
CA ILE A 70 -3.77 9.05 -0.48
C ILE A 70 -2.59 8.09 -0.60
N GLY A 71 -2.20 7.69 -1.81
CA GLY A 71 -1.00 6.89 -2.05
C GLY A 71 0.27 7.57 -1.52
N ILE A 72 0.47 8.85 -1.85
CA ILE A 72 1.56 9.71 -1.33
C ILE A 72 1.53 9.74 0.20
N SER A 73 0.36 10.04 0.78
CA SER A 73 0.21 10.19 2.23
C SER A 73 0.47 8.87 2.97
N LEU A 74 -0.04 7.76 2.44
CA LEU A 74 0.19 6.43 3.00
C LEU A 74 1.67 6.03 2.90
N GLY A 75 2.33 6.33 1.77
CA GLY A 75 3.76 6.09 1.60
C GLY A 75 4.61 6.85 2.62
N LYS A 76 4.31 8.14 2.83
CA LYS A 76 5.01 8.97 3.82
C LYS A 76 4.78 8.47 5.25
N ALA A 77 3.53 8.16 5.61
CA ALA A 77 3.21 7.63 6.94
C ALA A 77 3.89 6.26 7.18
N PHE A 78 3.91 5.41 6.16
CA PHE A 78 4.60 4.11 6.22
C PHE A 78 6.10 4.29 6.44
N LYS A 79 6.74 5.21 5.72
CA LYS A 79 8.17 5.55 5.87
C LYS A 79 8.47 6.11 7.27
N GLU A 80 7.61 6.99 7.78
CA GLU A 80 7.73 7.52 9.15
C GLU A 80 7.64 6.40 10.19
N ALA A 81 6.67 5.51 10.05
CA ALA A 81 6.47 4.38 10.95
C ALA A 81 7.63 3.37 10.93
N LEU A 82 8.33 3.20 9.80
CA LEU A 82 9.51 2.34 9.69
C LEU A 82 10.70 2.84 10.51
N GLY A 83 10.81 4.15 10.74
CA GLY A 83 11.91 4.74 11.51
C GLY A 83 13.29 4.41 10.92
N ASP A 84 14.20 3.92 11.77
CA ASP A 84 15.59 3.59 11.40
C ASP A 84 15.76 2.23 10.71
N LYS A 85 14.66 1.49 10.54
CA LYS A 85 14.61 0.17 9.86
C LYS A 85 15.47 -0.92 10.48
N LYS A 86 15.88 -0.76 11.75
CA LYS A 86 16.61 -1.81 12.46
C LYS A 86 15.74 -3.03 12.71
N GLY A 87 16.36 -4.20 12.57
CA GLY A 87 15.72 -5.48 12.86
C GLY A 87 14.61 -5.91 11.92
N ILE A 88 14.25 -5.13 10.89
CA ILE A 88 13.22 -5.56 9.95
C ILE A 88 13.71 -6.72 9.08
N VAL A 89 12.79 -7.59 8.65
CA VAL A 89 13.10 -8.66 7.67
C VAL A 89 13.49 -8.07 6.31
N ARG A 90 13.00 -6.88 5.97
CA ARG A 90 13.29 -6.10 4.78
C ARG A 90 12.60 -6.59 3.52
N TYR A 91 12.62 -7.88 3.24
CA TYR A 91 12.00 -8.48 2.05
C TYR A 91 10.70 -9.17 2.40
N GLY A 92 9.76 -9.16 1.49
CA GLY A 92 8.54 -9.95 1.60
C GLY A 92 7.94 -10.20 0.25
N ASP A 93 7.42 -11.39 0.05
CA ASP A 93 6.72 -11.78 -1.17
C ASP A 93 5.45 -12.56 -0.83
N THR A 94 4.49 -12.52 -1.73
CA THR A 94 3.23 -13.24 -1.58
C THR A 94 2.67 -13.56 -2.95
N THR A 95 2.38 -14.82 -3.20
CA THR A 95 1.49 -15.24 -4.27
C THR A 95 0.13 -15.54 -3.65
N LEU A 96 -0.90 -14.79 -4.04
CA LEU A 96 -2.22 -14.81 -3.40
C LEU A 96 -3.31 -15.13 -4.41
N PRO A 97 -4.10 -16.19 -4.17
CA PRO A 97 -5.28 -16.49 -4.96
C PRO A 97 -6.48 -15.64 -4.49
N MET A 98 -7.27 -15.15 -5.43
CA MET A 98 -8.58 -14.57 -5.24
C MET A 98 -9.49 -15.17 -6.31
N ASP A 99 -10.19 -16.24 -5.95
CA ASP A 99 -10.96 -17.12 -6.85
C ASP A 99 -10.10 -17.53 -8.07
N GLU A 100 -10.45 -17.11 -9.28
CA GLU A 100 -9.73 -17.40 -10.53
C GLU A 100 -8.46 -16.55 -10.71
N SER A 101 -8.32 -15.47 -9.93
CA SER A 101 -7.19 -14.58 -10.03
C SER A 101 -6.04 -15.02 -9.13
N LEU A 102 -4.83 -14.89 -9.64
CA LEU A 102 -3.59 -15.21 -8.90
C LEU A 102 -2.63 -14.04 -9.05
N ILE A 103 -2.31 -13.38 -7.95
CA ILE A 103 -1.49 -12.18 -7.91
C ILE A 103 -0.21 -12.44 -7.12
N LEU A 104 0.92 -12.05 -7.72
CA LEU A 104 2.23 -12.04 -7.06
C LEU A 104 2.60 -10.60 -6.70
N SER A 105 3.06 -10.40 -5.48
CA SER A 105 3.74 -9.17 -5.06
C SER A 105 5.07 -9.49 -4.39
N ALA A 106 6.08 -8.62 -4.60
CA ALA A 106 7.37 -8.71 -3.92
C ALA A 106 7.85 -7.30 -3.54
N VAL A 107 8.40 -7.18 -2.34
CA VAL A 107 8.81 -5.90 -1.73
C VAL A 107 10.25 -5.97 -1.25
N ASP A 108 11.02 -4.92 -1.52
CA ASP A 108 12.29 -4.60 -0.86
C ASP A 108 12.19 -3.22 -0.19
N ILE A 109 12.31 -3.16 1.13
CA ILE A 109 12.39 -1.89 1.88
C ILE A 109 13.82 -1.35 1.74
N SER A 110 14.13 -0.87 0.54
CA SER A 110 15.50 -0.51 0.12
C SER A 110 15.87 0.96 0.33
N GLY A 111 14.92 1.82 0.71
CA GLY A 111 15.08 3.27 0.69
C GLY A 111 14.96 3.88 -0.72
N ARG A 112 14.79 3.09 -1.76
CA ARG A 112 14.63 3.52 -3.16
C ARG A 112 13.21 3.22 -3.63
N GLY A 113 12.44 4.28 -3.89
CA GLY A 113 11.08 4.16 -4.40
C GLY A 113 11.04 3.67 -5.85
N GLY A 114 10.18 2.69 -6.13
CA GLY A 114 9.95 2.23 -7.50
C GLY A 114 8.87 1.16 -7.58
N LEU A 115 8.00 1.32 -8.58
CA LEU A 115 6.95 0.36 -8.90
C LEU A 115 7.27 -0.36 -10.22
N TYR A 116 7.14 -1.68 -10.20
CA TYR A 116 7.20 -2.57 -11.37
C TYR A 116 5.87 -3.29 -11.50
N TYR A 117 4.99 -2.73 -12.32
CA TYR A 117 3.58 -3.07 -12.40
C TYR A 117 3.26 -3.85 -13.66
N SER A 118 2.53 -4.95 -13.53
CA SER A 118 2.05 -5.79 -14.64
C SER A 118 0.78 -6.55 -14.21
N LEU A 119 -0.31 -5.80 -13.94
CA LEU A 119 -1.60 -6.42 -13.61
C LEU A 119 -2.47 -6.66 -14.84
N GLU A 120 -2.39 -5.81 -15.87
CA GLU A 120 -3.19 -5.92 -17.10
C GLU A 120 -4.69 -6.09 -16.77
N ILE A 121 -5.30 -5.09 -16.14
CA ILE A 121 -6.70 -5.14 -15.71
C ILE A 121 -7.62 -5.08 -16.95
N PRO A 122 -8.55 -6.05 -17.13
CA PRO A 122 -9.27 -6.20 -18.40
C PRO A 122 -10.31 -5.12 -18.71
N THR A 123 -10.88 -4.47 -17.69
CA THR A 123 -11.93 -3.44 -17.87
C THR A 123 -11.41 -2.06 -17.46
N GLU A 124 -11.92 -1.02 -18.10
CA GLU A 124 -11.57 0.37 -17.80
C GLU A 124 -12.10 0.81 -16.41
N ARG A 125 -13.19 0.18 -15.94
CA ARG A 125 -13.85 0.54 -14.67
C ARG A 125 -14.32 -0.66 -13.88
N VAL A 126 -14.35 -0.49 -12.54
CA VAL A 126 -15.07 -1.34 -11.61
C VAL A 126 -15.99 -0.43 -10.79
N GLY A 127 -17.30 -0.53 -11.04
CA GLY A 127 -18.24 0.47 -10.55
C GLY A 127 -17.96 1.84 -11.17
N ASP A 128 -17.75 2.85 -10.33
CA ASP A 128 -17.36 4.21 -10.72
C ASP A 128 -15.85 4.48 -10.62
N PHE A 129 -15.05 3.46 -10.30
CA PHE A 129 -13.60 3.54 -10.12
C PHE A 129 -12.86 3.20 -11.42
N ASP A 130 -12.06 4.12 -11.95
CA ASP A 130 -11.20 3.87 -13.10
C ASP A 130 -10.02 2.99 -12.73
N THR A 131 -9.82 1.89 -13.46
CA THR A 131 -8.83 0.86 -13.09
C THR A 131 -7.39 1.30 -13.26
N GLU A 132 -7.11 2.32 -14.06
CA GLU A 132 -5.78 2.94 -14.18
C GLU A 132 -5.29 3.53 -12.86
N LEU A 133 -6.20 3.97 -11.98
CA LEU A 133 -5.87 4.55 -10.67
C LEU A 133 -5.21 3.56 -9.71
N VAL A 134 -5.32 2.26 -9.98
CA VAL A 134 -4.62 1.23 -9.19
C VAL A 134 -3.11 1.36 -9.35
N GLU A 135 -2.63 1.58 -10.58
CA GLU A 135 -1.21 1.80 -10.84
C GLU A 135 -0.73 3.10 -10.20
N GLU A 136 -1.51 4.20 -10.33
CA GLU A 136 -1.17 5.49 -9.75
C GLU A 136 -1.07 5.42 -8.21
N PHE A 137 -2.03 4.75 -7.55
CA PHE A 137 -1.97 4.52 -6.11
C PHE A 137 -0.68 3.81 -5.68
N TRP A 138 -0.35 2.67 -6.32
CA TRP A 138 0.82 1.89 -5.95
C TRP A 138 2.13 2.59 -6.31
N ARG A 139 2.16 3.39 -7.39
CA ARG A 139 3.29 4.21 -7.79
C ARG A 139 3.59 5.28 -6.73
N ALA A 140 2.57 6.05 -6.37
CA ALA A 140 2.67 7.07 -5.34
C ALA A 140 3.12 6.46 -3.99
N PHE A 141 2.48 5.38 -3.56
CA PHE A 141 2.85 4.67 -2.34
C PHE A 141 4.30 4.18 -2.35
N ALA A 142 4.72 3.46 -3.39
CA ALA A 142 6.06 2.87 -3.45
C ALA A 142 7.16 3.95 -3.46
N CYS A 143 6.94 5.05 -4.21
CA CYS A 143 7.89 6.15 -4.29
C CYS A 143 8.05 6.86 -2.94
N ASP A 144 6.96 7.24 -2.28
CA ASP A 144 7.01 7.98 -1.03
C ASP A 144 7.40 7.11 0.18
N ALA A 145 7.05 5.83 0.18
CA ALA A 145 7.52 4.86 1.17
C ALA A 145 9.02 4.51 1.02
N GLY A 146 9.61 4.80 -0.14
CA GLY A 146 11.00 4.44 -0.45
C GLY A 146 11.19 2.93 -0.57
N ILE A 147 10.24 2.23 -1.17
CA ILE A 147 10.29 0.77 -1.38
C ILE A 147 10.34 0.42 -2.86
N THR A 148 11.00 -0.69 -3.18
CA THR A 148 10.87 -1.34 -4.48
C THR A 148 9.71 -2.31 -4.40
N LEU A 149 8.68 -2.12 -5.24
CA LEU A 149 7.45 -2.92 -5.25
C LEU A 149 7.23 -3.54 -6.63
N HIS A 150 7.12 -4.84 -6.68
CA HIS A 150 6.68 -5.58 -7.86
C HIS A 150 5.27 -6.10 -7.64
N ILE A 151 4.37 -5.93 -8.64
CA ILE A 151 3.02 -6.49 -8.64
C ILE A 151 2.76 -7.11 -10.01
N ARG A 152 2.42 -8.40 -10.06
CA ARG A 152 2.16 -9.13 -11.31
C ARG A 152 0.91 -9.97 -11.21
N ARG A 153 0.07 -9.91 -12.25
CA ARG A 153 -0.99 -10.88 -12.47
C ARG A 153 -0.40 -12.14 -13.08
N LEU A 154 -0.60 -13.28 -12.44
CA LEU A 154 -0.21 -14.61 -12.96
C LEU A 154 -1.38 -15.31 -13.65
N ALA A 155 -2.62 -15.08 -13.16
CA ALA A 155 -3.86 -15.56 -13.73
C ALA A 155 -5.02 -14.63 -13.33
N GLY A 156 -6.17 -14.80 -13.96
CA GLY A 156 -7.41 -14.10 -13.61
C GLY A 156 -7.98 -13.27 -14.75
N SER A 157 -9.28 -13.03 -14.68
CA SER A 157 -10.04 -12.27 -15.69
C SER A 157 -11.04 -11.26 -15.10
N ASN A 158 -11.39 -11.40 -13.81
CA ASN A 158 -12.28 -10.46 -13.14
C ASN A 158 -11.46 -9.27 -12.59
N SER A 159 -11.73 -8.07 -13.10
CA SER A 159 -11.00 -6.85 -12.72
C SER A 159 -11.07 -6.55 -11.24
N HIS A 160 -12.22 -6.75 -10.58
CA HIS A 160 -12.37 -6.59 -9.13
C HIS A 160 -11.44 -7.55 -8.37
N HIS A 161 -11.45 -8.86 -8.73
CA HIS A 161 -10.62 -9.87 -8.09
C HIS A 161 -9.13 -9.61 -8.29
N ILE A 162 -8.71 -9.14 -9.48
CA ILE A 162 -7.33 -8.77 -9.78
C ILE A 162 -6.88 -7.60 -8.87
N ILE A 163 -7.70 -6.55 -8.78
CA ILE A 163 -7.37 -5.37 -7.96
C ILE A 163 -7.36 -5.76 -6.47
N GLU A 164 -8.40 -6.42 -5.98
CA GLU A 164 -8.48 -6.88 -4.60
C GLU A 164 -7.30 -7.80 -4.24
N GLY A 165 -6.95 -8.73 -5.14
CA GLY A 165 -5.80 -9.60 -5.00
C GLY A 165 -4.49 -8.81 -4.87
N SER A 166 -4.34 -7.69 -5.58
CA SER A 166 -3.16 -6.83 -5.48
C SER A 166 -3.04 -6.18 -4.10
N PHE A 167 -4.11 -5.59 -3.57
CA PHE A 167 -4.11 -4.97 -2.23
C PHE A 167 -3.83 -5.99 -1.13
N LYS A 168 -4.44 -7.18 -1.21
CA LYS A 168 -4.21 -8.26 -0.24
C LYS A 168 -2.77 -8.81 -0.30
N SER A 169 -2.25 -9.05 -1.51
CA SER A 169 -0.90 -9.61 -1.66
C SER A 169 0.17 -8.63 -1.21
N VAL A 170 0.08 -7.35 -1.62
CA VAL A 170 1.01 -6.31 -1.19
C VAL A 170 0.98 -6.12 0.33
N ALA A 171 -0.22 -6.05 0.92
CA ALA A 171 -0.36 -5.93 2.37
C ALA A 171 0.34 -7.07 3.13
N ARG A 172 0.21 -8.31 2.64
CA ARG A 172 0.88 -9.48 3.24
C ARG A 172 2.40 -9.45 3.04
N SER A 173 2.87 -9.05 1.86
CA SER A 173 4.31 -8.88 1.58
C SER A 173 4.92 -7.82 2.47
N LEU A 174 4.25 -6.67 2.63
CA LEU A 174 4.67 -5.61 3.55
C LEU A 174 4.70 -6.08 5.00
N ARG A 175 3.66 -6.82 5.44
CA ARG A 175 3.63 -7.39 6.80
C ARG A 175 4.86 -8.26 7.08
N THR A 176 5.26 -9.08 6.12
CA THR A 176 6.49 -9.89 6.24
C THR A 176 7.72 -8.99 6.27
N ALA A 177 7.83 -8.04 5.35
CA ALA A 177 9.00 -7.18 5.20
C ALA A 177 9.24 -6.28 6.43
N VAL A 178 8.18 -5.78 7.09
CA VAL A 178 8.28 -4.94 8.29
C VAL A 178 8.42 -5.73 9.59
N SER A 179 8.24 -7.05 9.57
CA SER A 179 8.35 -7.86 10.79
C SER A 179 9.75 -7.77 11.38
N ILE A 180 9.84 -7.80 12.70
CA ILE A 180 11.12 -7.72 13.41
C ILE A 180 11.70 -9.12 13.59
N ASP A 181 12.89 -9.33 13.05
CA ASP A 181 13.71 -10.50 13.38
C ASP A 181 14.37 -10.27 14.73
N ARG A 182 13.83 -10.91 15.77
CA ARG A 182 14.29 -10.74 17.15
C ARG A 182 15.76 -11.13 17.36
N LYS A 183 16.29 -11.99 16.50
CA LYS A 183 17.68 -12.43 16.58
C LYS A 183 18.66 -11.36 16.11
N PHE A 184 18.21 -10.46 15.22
CA PHE A 184 18.99 -9.40 14.60
C PHE A 184 18.37 -8.01 14.82
N ALA A 185 17.65 -7.81 15.94
CA ALA A 185 16.82 -6.63 16.19
C ALA A 185 17.58 -5.29 16.16
N ASP A 186 18.87 -5.29 16.44
CA ASP A 186 19.71 -4.08 16.47
C ASP A 186 20.48 -3.85 15.15
N GLU A 187 20.33 -4.75 14.17
CA GLU A 187 21.05 -4.68 12.91
C GLU A 187 20.20 -4.03 11.81
N ILE A 188 20.85 -3.24 10.94
CA ILE A 188 20.26 -2.83 9.68
C ILE A 188 20.49 -3.96 8.65
N PRO A 189 19.45 -4.53 8.02
CA PRO A 189 19.59 -5.68 7.12
C PRO A 189 20.17 -5.25 5.75
N SER A 190 21.39 -4.72 5.77
CA SER A 190 22.10 -4.22 4.60
C SER A 190 23.62 -4.34 4.79
N THR A 191 24.32 -4.91 3.81
CA THR A 191 25.78 -4.96 3.77
C THR A 191 26.43 -3.55 3.72
N LYS A 192 25.64 -2.52 3.37
CA LYS A 192 26.08 -1.12 3.34
C LYS A 192 25.94 -0.42 4.69
N GLY A 193 25.27 -1.06 5.69
CA GLY A 193 24.97 -0.49 6.98
C GLY A 193 23.92 0.63 6.97
N LEU A 194 23.21 0.84 5.84
CA LEU A 194 22.11 1.81 5.68
C LEU A 194 21.08 1.32 4.66
N LEU A 195 19.84 1.85 4.77
CA LEU A 195 18.69 1.62 3.88
C LEU A 195 17.99 2.95 3.57
#